data_8cbd8863c5f0dc72a34e07977eae6f1e
#
_entry.id   8cbd8863c5f0dc72a34e07977eae6f1e
#
_cell.length_a   1.000
_cell.length_b   1.000
_cell.length_c   1.000
_cell.angle_alpha   90.00
_cell.angle_beta   90.00
_cell.angle_gamma   90.00
#
_symmetry.space_group_name_H-M   'P 1'
#
loop_
_entity.id
_entity.type
_entity.pdbx_description
1 polymer ?
#
loop_
_entity_poly.entity_id
_entity_poly.type
_entity_poly.pdbx_seq_one_letter_code
_entity_poly.pdbx_strand_id
1 'polypeptide(L)'
;MKSSTFKQDAPKFYGSTTVGERGQVVIPAEARRDFKITPATKLLVFGHQGHGGLMLTKAETISEFIDMTSGMIEKLEVLRKSLKEEEG
;
A
#
# COMPACT_ATOMS: atom_id res chain seq x y z
N MET A 1 3.23 -6.64 23.88
CA MET A 1 2.81 -5.96 23.52
C MET A 1 3.03 -5.14 22.50
N LYS A 2 3.59 -4.16 22.59
CA LYS A 2 3.81 -3.31 21.58
C LYS A 2 4.61 -3.83 20.54
N SER A 3 5.50 -4.65 20.80
CA SER A 3 6.33 -5.19 19.76
C SER A 3 5.56 -6.08 18.82
N SER A 4 4.41 -6.58 19.22
CA SER A 4 3.67 -7.41 18.29
C SER A 4 3.10 -6.58 17.15
N THR A 5 2.84 -5.30 17.34
CA THR A 5 2.38 -4.45 16.27
C THR A 5 3.42 -4.35 15.16
N PHE A 6 4.67 -4.18 15.53
CA PHE A 6 5.74 -4.13 14.54
C PHE A 6 5.91 -5.46 13.84
N LYS A 7 5.77 -6.55 14.58
CA LYS A 7 5.89 -7.85 13.96
C LYS A 7 4.80 -8.09 12.94
N GLN A 8 3.60 -7.61 13.24
CA GLN A 8 2.49 -7.78 12.30
C GLN A 8 2.71 -7.01 11.03
N ASP A 9 3.45 -5.89 11.12
CA ASP A 9 3.71 -5.07 9.96
C ASP A 9 4.95 -5.50 9.20
N ALA A 10 5.69 -6.46 9.74
CA ALA A 10 6.90 -6.91 9.06
C ALA A 10 6.55 -7.63 7.76
N PRO A 11 7.36 -7.44 6.73
CA PRO A 11 7.10 -8.13 5.47
C PRO A 11 7.24 -9.64 5.64
N LYS A 12 6.41 -10.37 4.94
CA LYS A 12 6.51 -11.82 4.89
C LYS A 12 7.14 -12.21 3.57
N PHE A 13 8.07 -13.15 3.63
CA PHE A 13 8.74 -13.60 2.42
C PHE A 13 7.91 -14.71 1.76
N TYR A 14 7.56 -14.52 0.49
CA TYR A 14 6.72 -15.47 -0.22
C TYR A 14 7.47 -16.31 -1.24
N GLY A 15 8.76 -16.09 -1.38
CA GLY A 15 9.54 -16.85 -2.34
C GLY A 15 10.08 -15.93 -3.43
N SER A 16 10.64 -16.54 -4.45
CA SER A 16 11.22 -15.77 -5.55
C SER A 16 10.51 -16.11 -6.85
N THR A 17 10.64 -15.21 -7.81
CA THR A 17 10.08 -15.43 -9.13
C THR A 17 11.06 -14.87 -10.14
N THR A 18 10.93 -15.30 -11.38
CA THR A 18 11.86 -14.91 -12.44
C THR A 18 11.06 -14.18 -13.52
N VAL A 19 11.64 -13.10 -14.02
CA VAL A 19 10.99 -12.33 -15.07
C VAL A 19 11.08 -13.09 -16.39
N GLY A 20 9.94 -13.26 -17.05
CA GLY A 20 9.90 -13.91 -18.34
C GLY A 20 10.29 -12.96 -19.45
N GLU A 21 10.32 -13.50 -20.68
CA GLU A 21 10.80 -12.72 -21.82
C GLU A 21 9.98 -11.48 -22.08
N ARG A 22 8.70 -11.50 -21.73
CA ARG A 22 7.82 -10.38 -21.98
C ARG A 22 7.65 -9.49 -20.74
N GLY A 23 8.53 -9.65 -19.77
CA GLY A 23 8.42 -8.85 -18.55
C GLY A 23 7.41 -9.37 -17.57
N GLN A 24 6.94 -10.59 -17.74
CA GLN A 24 5.92 -11.15 -16.85
C GLN A 24 6.55 -11.85 -15.67
N VAL A 25 5.88 -11.79 -14.54
CA VAL A 25 6.29 -12.54 -13.36
C VAL A 25 5.07 -13.22 -12.79
N VAL A 26 5.29 -14.35 -12.13
CA VAL A 26 4.21 -15.08 -11.48
C VAL A 26 4.22 -14.71 -10.01
N ILE A 27 3.09 -14.26 -9.52
CA ILE A 27 2.95 -13.97 -8.10
C ILE A 27 2.80 -15.30 -7.39
N PRO A 28 3.62 -15.57 -6.35
CA PRO A 28 3.53 -16.87 -5.67
C PRO A 28 2.11 -17.17 -5.19
N ALA A 29 1.76 -18.45 -5.24
CA ALA A 29 0.39 -18.86 -4.95
C ALA A 29 -0.06 -18.46 -3.54
N GLU A 30 0.84 -18.56 -2.57
CA GLU A 30 0.49 -18.21 -1.21
C GLU A 30 0.18 -16.72 -1.09
N ALA A 31 0.95 -15.89 -1.79
CA ALA A 31 0.69 -14.46 -1.79
C ALA A 31 -0.65 -14.16 -2.43
N ARG A 32 -0.97 -14.87 -3.53
CA ARG A 32 -2.26 -14.67 -4.17
C ARG A 32 -3.42 -14.99 -3.23
N ARG A 33 -3.25 -16.05 -2.45
CA ARG A 33 -4.30 -16.41 -1.50
C ARG A 33 -4.41 -15.41 -0.36
N ASP A 34 -3.27 -15.03 0.21
CA ASP A 34 -3.27 -14.12 1.34
C ASP A 34 -3.88 -12.77 0.99
N PHE A 35 -3.63 -12.30 -0.22
CA PHE A 35 -4.10 -10.98 -0.63
C PHE A 35 -5.28 -11.05 -1.58
N LYS A 36 -5.83 -12.24 -1.78
CA LYS A 36 -7.02 -12.42 -2.63
C LYS A 36 -6.81 -11.86 -4.02
N ILE A 37 -5.67 -12.19 -4.59
CA ILE A 37 -5.35 -11.80 -5.95
C ILE A 37 -5.83 -12.91 -6.89
N THR A 38 -6.79 -12.59 -7.72
CA THR A 38 -7.40 -13.56 -8.62
C THR A 38 -7.26 -13.06 -10.04
N PRO A 39 -7.60 -13.88 -11.04
CA PRO A 39 -7.58 -13.39 -12.42
C PRO A 39 -8.40 -12.12 -12.53
N ALA A 40 -7.91 -11.17 -13.28
CA ALA A 40 -8.56 -9.87 -13.49
C ALA A 40 -8.42 -8.91 -12.32
N THR A 41 -7.73 -9.27 -11.24
CA THR A 41 -7.44 -8.30 -10.19
C THR A 41 -6.53 -7.23 -10.79
N LYS A 42 -6.89 -5.96 -10.59
CA LYS A 42 -6.07 -4.87 -11.08
C LYS A 42 -5.02 -4.52 -10.03
N LEU A 43 -3.78 -4.51 -10.43
CA LEU A 43 -2.67 -4.15 -9.55
C LEU A 43 -2.02 -2.87 -10.05
N LEU A 44 -1.71 -2.00 -9.12
CA LEU A 44 -0.94 -0.80 -9.41
C LEU A 44 0.50 -1.09 -9.07
N VAL A 45 1.41 -0.62 -9.91
CA VAL A 45 2.82 -0.92 -9.76
C VAL A 45 3.55 0.37 -9.45
N PHE A 46 4.25 0.39 -8.32
CA PHE A 46 5.02 1.55 -7.91
C PHE A 46 6.50 1.18 -7.84
N GLY A 47 7.34 2.12 -8.18
CA GLY A 47 8.77 1.94 -8.04
C GLY A 47 9.32 3.07 -7.22
N HIS A 48 10.37 2.81 -6.46
CA HIS A 48 11.04 3.82 -5.67
C HIS A 48 12.45 4.00 -6.21
N GLN A 49 12.71 5.17 -6.77
CA GLN A 49 14.02 5.44 -7.35
C GLN A 49 15.10 5.30 -6.30
N GLY A 50 16.17 4.67 -6.69
CA GLY A 50 17.31 4.50 -5.81
C GLY A 50 17.24 3.27 -4.94
N HIS A 51 16.11 2.56 -4.91
CA HIS A 51 15.99 1.39 -4.06
C HIS A 51 15.89 0.09 -4.84
N GLY A 52 15.67 0.17 -6.15
CA GLY A 52 15.64 -1.02 -6.97
C GLY A 52 14.49 -1.98 -6.68
N GLY A 53 13.43 -1.49 -6.05
CA GLY A 53 12.31 -2.34 -5.71
C GLY A 53 11.03 -1.87 -6.34
N LEU A 54 10.13 -2.81 -6.59
CA LEU A 54 8.80 -2.52 -7.08
C LEU A 54 7.78 -3.00 -6.05
N MET A 55 6.68 -2.29 -5.96
CA MET A 55 5.59 -2.67 -5.09
C MET A 55 4.33 -2.81 -5.92
N LEU A 56 3.64 -3.91 -5.74
CA LEU A 56 2.38 -4.16 -6.41
C LEU A 56 1.27 -4.08 -5.37
N THR A 57 0.26 -3.28 -5.65
CA THR A 57 -0.82 -3.07 -4.70
C THR A 57 -2.15 -3.17 -5.42
N LYS A 58 -3.11 -3.85 -4.82
CA LYS A 58 -4.42 -3.94 -5.43
C LYS A 58 -5.01 -2.54 -5.54
N ALA A 59 -5.63 -2.27 -6.69
CA ALA A 59 -6.19 -0.95 -6.94
C ALA A 59 -7.23 -0.57 -5.88
N GLU A 60 -8.03 -1.53 -5.45
CA GLU A 60 -9.07 -1.23 -4.46
C GLU A 60 -8.46 -0.83 -3.12
N THR A 61 -7.29 -1.39 -2.78
CA THR A 61 -6.61 -1.03 -1.55
C THR A 61 -6.18 0.44 -1.58
N ILE A 62 -5.68 0.90 -2.72
CA ILE A 62 -5.27 2.28 -2.87
C ILE A 62 -6.48 3.20 -2.76
N SER A 63 -7.60 2.81 -3.35
CA SER A 63 -8.80 3.59 -3.28
C SER A 63 -9.26 3.77 -1.83
N GLU A 64 -9.23 2.69 -1.05
CA GLU A 64 -9.58 2.75 0.36
C GLU A 64 -8.64 3.65 1.13
N PHE A 65 -7.36 3.58 0.80
CA PHE A 65 -6.37 4.41 1.48
C PHE A 65 -6.61 5.90 1.18
N ILE A 66 -6.94 6.21 -0.05
CA ILE A 66 -7.23 7.58 -0.44
C ILE A 66 -8.45 8.11 0.31
N ASP A 67 -9.50 7.29 0.41
CA ASP A 67 -10.70 7.70 1.13
C ASP A 67 -10.39 7.99 2.60
N MET A 68 -9.58 7.13 3.21
CA MET A 68 -9.23 7.31 4.61
C MET A 68 -8.41 8.58 4.82
N THR A 69 -7.43 8.82 3.95
CA THR A 69 -6.58 10.00 4.10
C THR A 69 -7.31 11.28 3.76
N SER A 70 -8.27 11.23 2.85
CA SER A 70 -9.05 12.42 2.54
C SER A 70 -9.83 12.89 3.75
N GLY A 71 -10.45 11.96 4.47
CA GLY A 71 -11.15 12.30 5.68
C GLY A 71 -10.23 12.89 6.74
N MET A 72 -9.02 12.34 6.86
CA MET A 72 -8.05 12.84 7.80
C MET A 72 -7.62 14.26 7.44
N ILE A 73 -7.40 14.50 6.15
CA ILE A 73 -6.98 15.80 5.69
C ILE A 73 -8.05 16.84 5.98
N GLU A 74 -9.31 16.49 5.78
CA GLU A 74 -10.39 17.41 6.08
C GLU A 74 -10.40 17.82 7.54
N LYS A 75 -10.19 16.85 8.43
CA LYS A 75 -10.14 17.13 9.84
C LYS A 75 -8.99 18.05 10.19
N LEU A 76 -7.84 17.80 9.59
CA LEU A 76 -6.67 18.63 9.82
C LEU A 76 -6.85 20.04 9.30
N GLU A 77 -7.56 20.19 8.18
CA GLU A 77 -7.82 21.50 7.64
C GLU A 77 -8.70 22.31 8.58
N VAL A 78 -9.70 21.65 9.17
CA VAL A 78 -10.56 22.33 10.14
C VAL A 78 -9.76 22.81 11.33
N LEU A 79 -8.87 21.97 11.82
CA LEU A 79 -8.03 22.34 12.96
C LEU A 79 -7.12 23.51 12.61
N ARG A 80 -6.53 23.48 11.44
CA ARG A 80 -5.64 24.54 11.02
C ARG A 80 -6.39 25.87 10.95
N LYS A 81 -7.60 25.83 10.44
CA LYS A 81 -8.41 27.03 10.34
C LYS A 81 -8.74 27.59 11.72
N SER A 82 -9.10 26.70 12.66
CA SER A 82 -9.38 27.13 14.01
C SER A 82 -8.18 27.79 14.66
N LEU A 83 -7.00 27.21 14.48
CA LEU A 83 -5.81 27.79 15.05
C LEU A 83 -5.52 29.15 14.46
N LYS A 84 -5.76 29.31 13.16
CA LYS A 84 -5.55 30.58 12.52
C LYS A 84 -6.47 31.65 13.07
N GLU A 85 -7.72 31.29 13.28
CA GLU A 85 -8.69 32.22 13.82
C GLU A 85 -8.30 32.66 15.23
N GLU A 86 -7.77 31.74 16.03
CA GLU A 86 -7.33 32.09 17.35
C GLU A 86 -6.16 33.05 17.34
N GLU A 87 -5.28 32.88 16.37
CA GLU A 87 -4.13 33.76 16.26
C GLU A 87 -4.54 35.16 15.76
N GLY A 88 -5.53 35.19 14.93
CA GLY A 88 -5.98 36.43 14.37
C GLY A 88 -6.80 37.23 15.32
#